data_babe67f7b587d091bb24e7e049b29784
#
_entry.id   babe67f7b587d091bb24e7e049b29784
#
_cell.length_a   1.000
_cell.length_b   1.000
_cell.length_c   1.000
_cell.angle_alpha   90.00
_cell.angle_beta   90.00
_cell.angle_gamma   90.00
#
_symmetry.space_group_name_H-M   'P 1'
#
loop_
_entity.id
_entity.type
_entity.pdbx_description
1 polymer ?
#
loop_
_entity_poly.entity_id
_entity_poly.type
_entity_poly.pdbx_seq_one_letter_code
_entity_poly.pdbx_strand_id
1 'polypeptide(L)'
;MQGLKNLLIPLLLIVLAQGVDYRLDMTQDQRYTLNDNTKDLLSELEQPLKIDIFLTGQLPADYLRLQREITTLIKGMEEHTDQLVVSFVDPFEGTVSTQALIDEMTQFGLPPEYIIDDQKQALEQTVVFPWAMVNDGNKSLRIPLLEKVLGDGEQQKINRSIAQLEFHFFDAFFKITQKQKPTLAVLTSHGTSEALKIADFMRSLQPYYQLASFDLKALENHPEKTLENLKRFALLMVSNPTAAFSETEKYLLDQHLMQGGKQWWAINAVAVNRDSLFNSSGSAVAVGRSLNMENAFFKYGFRLQKNLVKDMYCAPVVLASGSQSEAQYLPYPWPYYPLVKPIQKELFGNQAGNVLIPFPSSIDTLKNTLDKTILIGSSDFSQSIQTPAPIALKEASEKLNPSLFDQKSQILGLLLEGKFDSAFNNRIPPVKLEKKSTTGQSQMMVFSSGAIAENQVDKGNPLELGYDKWTNNFYFNKVFLQQTVHHLMGNQK
;
A
#
# COMPACT_ATOMS: atom_id res chain seq x y z
N MET A 1 12.44 0.66 67.12
CA MET A 1 11.23 0.44 66.30
C MET A 1 11.26 1.14 64.97
N GLN A 2 12.08 2.15 64.71
CA GLN A 2 12.17 2.86 63.42
C GLN A 2 12.98 2.09 62.33
N GLY A 3 13.99 1.30 62.75
CA GLY A 3 14.78 0.50 61.78
C GLY A 3 14.01 -0.67 61.12
N LEU A 4 13.01 -1.24 61.81
CA LEU A 4 12.21 -2.36 61.28
C LEU A 4 11.19 -1.90 60.24
N LYS A 5 10.70 -0.65 60.33
CA LYS A 5 9.79 -0.05 59.33
C LYS A 5 10.53 0.27 58.02
N ASN A 6 11.80 0.66 58.09
CA ASN A 6 12.60 0.97 56.90
C ASN A 6 13.01 -0.27 56.08
N LEU A 7 12.91 -1.47 56.66
CA LEU A 7 13.17 -2.74 55.99
C LEU A 7 11.89 -3.39 55.43
N LEU A 8 10.74 -3.13 56.07
CA LEU A 8 9.45 -3.68 55.68
C LEU A 8 8.89 -3.03 54.39
N ILE A 9 9.14 -1.76 54.20
CA ILE A 9 8.66 -1.02 53.01
C ILE A 9 9.32 -1.54 51.72
N PRO A 10 10.67 -1.65 51.60
CA PRO A 10 11.28 -2.21 50.38
C PRO A 10 10.96 -3.69 50.19
N LEU A 11 10.77 -4.48 51.27
CA LEU A 11 10.36 -5.89 51.17
C LEU A 11 8.93 -6.00 50.62
N LEU A 12 8.00 -5.12 51.04
CA LEU A 12 6.63 -5.06 50.56
C LEU A 12 6.59 -4.62 49.09
N LEU A 13 7.45 -3.67 48.69
CA LEU A 13 7.58 -3.24 47.30
C LEU A 13 8.16 -4.33 46.38
N ILE A 14 9.09 -5.15 46.91
CA ILE A 14 9.65 -6.30 46.17
C ILE A 14 8.58 -7.40 46.00
N VAL A 15 7.77 -7.66 47.05
CA VAL A 15 6.67 -8.65 46.97
C VAL A 15 5.55 -8.16 46.07
N LEU A 16 5.22 -6.88 46.06
CA LEU A 16 4.26 -6.28 45.13
C LEU A 16 4.79 -6.27 43.71
N ALA A 17 6.09 -6.08 43.50
CA ALA A 17 6.71 -6.16 42.19
C ALA A 17 6.80 -7.57 41.60
N GLN A 18 6.77 -8.61 42.44
CA GLN A 18 6.72 -10.01 41.99
C GLN A 18 5.32 -10.50 41.58
N GLY A 19 4.28 -9.73 41.89
CA GLY A 19 2.89 -10.05 41.53
C GLY A 19 2.34 -9.27 40.31
N VAL A 20 3.14 -8.37 39.74
CA VAL A 20 2.74 -7.59 38.58
C VAL A 20 3.83 -7.76 37.52
N ASP A 21 3.60 -8.66 36.57
CA ASP A 21 4.41 -8.77 35.33
C ASP A 21 4.17 -7.53 34.42
N TYR A 22 4.58 -6.36 34.93
CA TYR A 22 4.55 -5.14 34.14
C TYR A 22 5.85 -5.07 33.30
N ARG A 23 5.82 -5.57 32.09
CA ARG A 23 6.89 -5.39 31.12
C ARG A 23 6.83 -3.98 30.57
N LEU A 24 7.67 -3.08 31.08
CA LEU A 24 7.91 -1.79 30.48
C LEU A 24 8.81 -2.01 29.24
N ASP A 25 8.23 -1.83 28.07
CA ASP A 25 9.00 -1.78 26.81
C ASP A 25 9.80 -0.48 26.79
N MET A 26 11.11 -0.58 27.06
CA MET A 26 12.05 0.55 27.04
C MET A 26 12.77 0.67 25.68
N THR A 27 12.33 -0.06 24.66
CA THR A 27 12.91 0.05 23.31
C THR A 27 12.38 1.32 22.61
N GLN A 28 13.24 1.99 21.85
CA GLN A 28 12.87 3.21 21.12
C GLN A 28 11.73 3.01 20.10
N ASP A 29 11.52 1.79 19.66
CA ASP A 29 10.57 1.35 18.64
C ASP A 29 9.42 0.52 19.22
N GLN A 30 9.29 0.43 20.56
CA GLN A 30 8.23 -0.28 21.27
C GLN A 30 7.95 -1.71 20.74
N ARG A 31 9.03 -2.39 20.29
CA ARG A 31 8.94 -3.66 19.56
C ARG A 31 8.44 -4.85 20.36
N TYR A 32 8.24 -4.69 21.66
CA TYR A 32 7.66 -5.70 22.58
C TYR A 32 6.24 -5.34 23.02
N THR A 33 5.66 -4.27 22.48
CA THR A 33 4.27 -3.88 22.72
C THR A 33 3.48 -4.11 21.45
N LEU A 34 2.52 -5.05 21.50
CA LEU A 34 1.66 -5.32 20.36
C LEU A 34 0.83 -4.09 19.98
N ASN A 35 0.63 -3.90 18.68
CA ASN A 35 -0.28 -2.91 18.16
C ASN A 35 -1.71 -3.19 18.64
N ASP A 36 -2.50 -2.14 18.87
CA ASP A 36 -3.87 -2.29 19.38
C ASP A 36 -4.74 -3.08 18.41
N ASN A 37 -4.57 -2.91 17.09
CA ASN A 37 -5.29 -3.72 16.10
C ASN A 37 -4.96 -5.22 16.20
N THR A 38 -3.73 -5.57 16.53
CA THR A 38 -3.33 -6.97 16.77
C THR A 38 -4.02 -7.52 18.02
N LYS A 39 -4.05 -6.74 19.11
CA LYS A 39 -4.74 -7.12 20.35
C LYS A 39 -6.24 -7.31 20.13
N ASP A 40 -6.88 -6.36 19.42
CA ASP A 40 -8.30 -6.42 19.10
C ASP A 40 -8.62 -7.69 18.30
N LEU A 41 -7.86 -7.95 17.22
CA LEU A 41 -8.02 -9.14 16.39
C LEU A 41 -7.86 -10.44 17.21
N LEU A 42 -6.85 -10.51 18.09
CA LEU A 42 -6.62 -11.67 18.94
C LEU A 42 -7.76 -11.90 19.94
N SER A 43 -8.29 -10.82 20.53
CA SER A 43 -9.41 -10.90 21.48
C SER A 43 -10.73 -11.34 20.83
N GLU A 44 -10.87 -11.11 19.51
CA GLU A 44 -12.06 -11.49 18.73
C GLU A 44 -11.98 -12.90 18.12
N LEU A 45 -10.90 -13.66 18.37
CA LEU A 45 -10.77 -15.01 17.84
C LEU A 45 -11.80 -15.95 18.47
N GLU A 46 -12.71 -16.48 17.64
CA GLU A 46 -13.76 -17.40 18.06
C GLU A 46 -13.34 -18.88 18.00
N GLN A 47 -12.30 -19.20 17.23
CA GLN A 47 -11.84 -20.58 16.98
C GLN A 47 -10.33 -20.67 17.07
N PRO A 48 -9.79 -21.83 17.48
CA PRO A 48 -8.36 -22.02 17.58
C PRO A 48 -7.65 -21.87 16.24
N LEU A 49 -6.54 -21.15 16.25
CA LEU A 49 -5.59 -21.06 15.15
C LEU A 49 -4.37 -21.90 15.47
N LYS A 50 -4.14 -22.95 14.68
CA LYS A 50 -2.92 -23.75 14.77
C LYS A 50 -1.80 -23.08 13.98
N ILE A 51 -0.65 -22.86 14.61
CA ILE A 51 0.52 -22.22 14.01
C ILE A 51 1.69 -23.20 14.07
N ASP A 52 2.16 -23.64 12.90
CA ASP A 52 3.35 -24.47 12.77
C ASP A 52 4.52 -23.59 12.29
N ILE A 53 5.59 -23.46 13.10
CA ILE A 53 6.77 -22.64 12.81
C ILE A 53 7.91 -23.56 12.38
N PHE A 54 8.41 -23.38 11.14
CA PHE A 54 9.43 -24.24 10.53
C PHE A 54 10.85 -23.70 10.73
N LEU A 55 11.01 -22.50 11.28
CA LEU A 55 12.33 -21.95 11.61
C LEU A 55 12.82 -22.54 12.93
N THR A 56 13.33 -23.75 12.85
CA THR A 56 13.81 -24.53 14.00
C THR A 56 14.96 -25.47 13.59
N GLY A 57 15.52 -26.24 14.57
CA GLY A 57 16.65 -27.12 14.34
C GLY A 57 18.01 -26.43 14.53
N GLN A 58 19.02 -26.83 13.77
CA GLN A 58 20.37 -26.24 13.82
C GLN A 58 20.43 -24.95 13.02
N LEU A 59 20.20 -23.81 13.70
CA LEU A 59 20.17 -22.50 13.08
C LEU A 59 21.48 -21.72 13.30
N PRO A 60 21.98 -20.96 12.29
CA PRO A 60 23.00 -19.96 12.49
C PRO A 60 22.60 -18.87 13.49
N ALA A 61 23.58 -18.18 14.08
CA ALA A 61 23.36 -17.23 15.20
C ALA A 61 22.31 -16.16 14.92
N ASP A 62 22.31 -15.58 13.72
CA ASP A 62 21.34 -14.55 13.32
C ASP A 62 19.93 -15.12 13.22
N TYR A 63 19.75 -16.34 12.71
CA TYR A 63 18.46 -17.02 12.62
C TYR A 63 17.97 -17.53 13.99
N LEU A 64 18.88 -17.89 14.91
CA LEU A 64 18.53 -18.15 16.32
C LEU A 64 17.98 -16.89 17.00
N ARG A 65 18.52 -15.71 16.64
CA ARG A 65 17.98 -14.44 17.13
C ARG A 65 16.57 -14.22 16.58
N LEU A 66 16.36 -14.41 15.26
CA LEU A 66 15.03 -14.31 14.65
C LEU A 66 14.01 -15.26 15.31
N GLN A 67 14.40 -16.53 15.55
CA GLN A 67 13.57 -17.51 16.23
C GLN A 67 13.17 -17.06 17.66
N ARG A 68 14.11 -16.47 18.41
CA ARG A 68 13.83 -15.94 19.75
C ARG A 68 12.84 -14.78 19.73
N GLU A 69 12.97 -13.87 18.76
CA GLU A 69 12.04 -12.75 18.58
C GLU A 69 10.65 -13.24 18.20
N ILE A 70 10.54 -14.27 17.34
CA ILE A 70 9.27 -14.93 17.03
C ILE A 70 8.64 -15.53 18.29
N THR A 71 9.44 -16.23 19.09
CA THR A 71 8.96 -16.83 20.33
C THR A 71 8.45 -15.77 21.32
N THR A 72 9.14 -14.64 21.41
CA THR A 72 8.74 -13.51 22.27
C THR A 72 7.44 -12.86 21.77
N LEU A 73 7.32 -12.65 20.47
CA LEU A 73 6.10 -12.12 19.85
C LEU A 73 4.90 -13.03 20.10
N ILE A 74 5.05 -14.34 19.87
CA ILE A 74 3.97 -15.32 20.09
C ILE A 74 3.52 -15.31 21.55
N LYS A 75 4.44 -15.30 22.51
CA LYS A 75 4.10 -15.19 23.94
C LYS A 75 3.31 -13.92 24.26
N GLY A 76 3.70 -12.78 23.65
CA GLY A 76 2.92 -11.55 23.79
C GLY A 76 1.52 -11.68 23.19
N MET A 77 1.36 -12.39 22.08
CA MET A 77 0.04 -12.66 21.48
C MET A 77 -0.80 -13.59 22.35
N GLU A 78 -0.22 -14.62 22.95
CA GLU A 78 -0.89 -15.57 23.86
C GLU A 78 -1.43 -14.88 25.13
N GLU A 79 -0.86 -13.72 25.55
CA GLU A 79 -1.40 -12.92 26.66
C GLU A 79 -2.79 -12.31 26.34
N HIS A 80 -3.16 -12.22 25.05
CA HIS A 80 -4.41 -11.62 24.60
C HIS A 80 -5.46 -12.63 24.13
N THR A 81 -5.12 -13.92 24.01
CA THR A 81 -6.06 -14.97 23.57
C THR A 81 -5.58 -16.37 23.93
N ASP A 82 -6.51 -17.25 24.31
CA ASP A 82 -6.27 -18.69 24.51
C ASP A 82 -6.46 -19.49 23.20
N GLN A 83 -6.72 -18.82 22.07
CA GLN A 83 -7.06 -19.48 20.81
C GLN A 83 -5.83 -19.76 19.92
N LEU A 84 -4.61 -19.54 20.39
CA LEU A 84 -3.40 -19.88 19.64
C LEU A 84 -2.86 -21.23 20.08
N VAL A 85 -2.62 -22.13 19.12
CA VAL A 85 -1.96 -23.42 19.32
C VAL A 85 -0.68 -23.43 18.50
N VAL A 86 0.46 -23.19 19.17
CA VAL A 86 1.75 -22.97 18.50
C VAL A 86 2.65 -24.18 18.62
N SER A 87 3.25 -24.59 17.53
CA SER A 87 4.20 -25.70 17.44
C SER A 87 5.45 -25.27 16.67
N PHE A 88 6.63 -25.59 17.21
CA PHE A 88 7.89 -25.51 16.46
C PHE A 88 8.15 -26.88 15.85
N VAL A 89 8.11 -26.96 14.53
CA VAL A 89 8.22 -28.21 13.77
C VAL A 89 9.56 -28.21 13.02
N ASP A 90 10.44 -29.16 13.36
CA ASP A 90 11.67 -29.33 12.59
C ASP A 90 11.36 -30.08 11.28
N PRO A 91 11.47 -29.41 10.10
CA PRO A 91 11.16 -30.07 8.85
C PRO A 91 12.10 -31.24 8.53
N PHE A 92 13.29 -31.25 9.12
CA PHE A 92 14.30 -32.30 8.89
C PHE A 92 14.14 -33.51 9.79
N GLU A 93 13.29 -33.45 10.80
CA GLU A 93 13.07 -34.58 11.72
C GLU A 93 12.44 -35.77 10.97
N GLY A 94 13.11 -36.93 11.02
CA GLY A 94 12.64 -38.14 10.34
C GLY A 94 12.83 -38.16 8.81
N THR A 95 13.45 -37.15 8.23
CA THR A 95 13.63 -37.03 6.77
C THR A 95 14.78 -37.89 6.28
N VAL A 96 14.52 -38.74 5.26
CA VAL A 96 15.54 -39.61 4.63
C VAL A 96 16.35 -38.87 3.56
N SER A 97 15.78 -37.85 2.92
CA SER A 97 16.41 -37.09 1.83
C SER A 97 16.13 -35.58 1.96
N THR A 98 17.14 -34.80 2.21
CA THR A 98 17.09 -33.33 2.25
C THR A 98 16.52 -32.74 0.95
N GLN A 99 16.90 -33.29 -0.22
CA GLN A 99 16.41 -32.78 -1.49
C GLN A 99 14.91 -33.02 -1.68
N ALA A 100 14.41 -34.21 -1.31
CA ALA A 100 12.98 -34.50 -1.40
C ALA A 100 12.15 -33.57 -0.50
N LEU A 101 12.65 -33.27 0.71
CA LEU A 101 12.03 -32.29 1.61
C LEU A 101 12.00 -30.88 1.00
N ILE A 102 13.12 -30.43 0.42
CA ILE A 102 13.19 -29.11 -0.24
C ILE A 102 12.17 -29.02 -1.37
N ASP A 103 12.05 -30.06 -2.19
CA ASP A 103 11.10 -30.11 -3.30
C ASP A 103 9.65 -30.08 -2.79
N GLU A 104 9.35 -30.85 -1.73
CA GLU A 104 8.03 -30.88 -1.08
C GLU A 104 7.67 -29.51 -0.50
N MET A 105 8.52 -28.95 0.36
CA MET A 105 8.29 -27.64 0.98
C MET A 105 8.15 -26.52 -0.07
N THR A 106 8.93 -26.60 -1.15
CA THR A 106 8.83 -25.66 -2.27
C THR A 106 7.49 -25.78 -3.01
N GLN A 107 6.96 -27.01 -3.20
CA GLN A 107 5.63 -27.23 -3.78
C GLN A 107 4.51 -26.65 -2.91
N PHE A 108 4.65 -26.71 -1.58
CA PHE A 108 3.75 -26.01 -0.64
C PHE A 108 3.97 -24.48 -0.63
N GLY A 109 4.93 -23.97 -1.42
CA GLY A 109 5.28 -22.55 -1.49
C GLY A 109 6.05 -22.05 -0.29
N LEU A 110 6.81 -22.91 0.36
CA LEU A 110 7.69 -22.65 1.48
C LEU A 110 9.17 -22.87 1.06
N PRO A 111 9.68 -22.08 0.09
CA PRO A 111 11.03 -22.29 -0.42
C PRO A 111 12.07 -22.08 0.69
N PRO A 112 13.19 -22.85 0.66
CA PRO A 112 14.25 -22.72 1.64
C PRO A 112 15.05 -21.43 1.45
N GLU A 113 15.78 -21.04 2.50
CA GLU A 113 16.88 -20.10 2.47
C GLU A 113 18.20 -20.87 2.61
N TYR A 114 19.18 -20.52 1.77
CA TYR A 114 20.49 -21.12 1.76
C TYR A 114 21.49 -20.15 2.39
N ILE A 115 22.10 -20.56 3.51
CA ILE A 115 23.03 -19.72 4.26
C ILE A 115 24.43 -20.29 4.08
N ILE A 116 25.33 -19.45 3.62
CA ILE A 116 26.76 -19.80 3.48
C ILE A 116 27.47 -19.25 4.71
N ASP A 117 28.14 -20.13 5.47
CA ASP A 117 28.94 -19.73 6.63
C ASP A 117 30.41 -19.50 6.17
N ASP A 118 30.73 -18.22 5.92
CA ASP A 118 32.08 -17.82 5.48
C ASP A 118 33.17 -17.99 6.57
N GLN A 119 32.78 -18.32 7.81
CA GLN A 119 33.72 -18.48 8.93
C GLN A 119 34.25 -19.91 9.06
N LYS A 120 33.66 -20.87 8.37
CA LYS A 120 34.13 -22.28 8.38
C LYS A 120 35.03 -22.55 7.19
N GLN A 121 36.12 -23.33 7.42
CA GLN A 121 37.08 -23.72 6.39
C GLN A 121 36.51 -24.59 5.26
N ALA A 122 35.28 -25.12 5.42
CA ALA A 122 34.51 -25.76 4.37
C ALA A 122 33.23 -24.89 4.13
N LEU A 123 32.89 -24.63 2.88
CA LEU A 123 31.64 -24.01 2.46
C LEU A 123 30.46 -24.94 2.82
N GLU A 124 30.13 -25.02 4.11
CA GLU A 124 28.90 -25.70 4.56
C GLU A 124 27.71 -24.79 4.32
N GLN A 125 26.83 -25.22 3.44
CA GLN A 125 25.57 -24.57 3.16
C GLN A 125 24.52 -25.09 4.13
N THR A 126 24.01 -24.21 5.00
CA THR A 126 22.89 -24.53 5.90
C THR A 126 21.59 -24.19 5.20
N VAL A 127 20.66 -25.15 5.17
CA VAL A 127 19.30 -24.96 4.62
C VAL A 127 18.36 -24.68 5.79
N VAL A 128 17.61 -23.59 5.71
CA VAL A 128 16.58 -23.23 6.70
C VAL A 128 15.25 -22.92 6.00
N PHE A 129 14.14 -23.14 6.70
CA PHE A 129 12.79 -22.79 6.22
C PHE A 129 12.25 -21.63 7.05
N PRO A 130 12.43 -20.36 6.62
CA PRO A 130 12.01 -19.19 7.37
C PRO A 130 10.51 -18.89 7.15
N TRP A 131 9.68 -19.85 7.49
CA TRP A 131 8.24 -19.82 7.31
C TRP A 131 7.51 -20.28 8.56
N ALA A 132 6.30 -19.75 8.75
CA ALA A 132 5.28 -20.38 9.57
C ALA A 132 4.02 -20.63 8.72
N MET A 133 3.14 -21.48 9.20
CA MET A 133 1.84 -21.76 8.61
C MET A 133 0.77 -21.63 9.69
N VAL A 134 -0.27 -20.86 9.40
CA VAL A 134 -1.46 -20.78 10.25
C VAL A 134 -2.62 -21.54 9.62
N ASN A 135 -3.38 -22.27 10.42
CA ASN A 135 -4.51 -23.09 9.99
C ASN A 135 -5.70 -22.90 10.94
N ASP A 136 -6.91 -22.72 10.39
CA ASP A 136 -8.19 -22.59 11.12
C ASP A 136 -9.05 -23.87 11.10
N GLY A 137 -8.47 -24.97 10.62
CA GLY A 137 -9.17 -26.24 10.37
C GLY A 137 -9.75 -26.37 8.96
N ASN A 138 -9.98 -25.27 8.23
CA ASN A 138 -10.52 -25.27 6.86
C ASN A 138 -9.54 -24.72 5.84
N LYS A 139 -8.73 -23.76 6.25
CA LYS A 139 -7.77 -23.03 5.40
C LYS A 139 -6.41 -23.03 6.04
N SER A 140 -5.37 -22.97 5.21
CA SER A 140 -3.99 -22.76 5.65
C SER A 140 -3.40 -21.56 4.92
N LEU A 141 -2.69 -20.69 5.66
CA LEU A 141 -1.97 -19.56 5.11
C LEU A 141 -0.52 -19.58 5.55
N ARG A 142 0.36 -19.18 4.66
CA ARG A 142 1.79 -19.05 4.91
C ARG A 142 2.11 -17.71 5.54
N ILE A 143 3.03 -17.72 6.49
CA ILE A 143 3.56 -16.54 7.16
C ILE A 143 5.05 -16.46 6.85
N PRO A 144 5.52 -15.47 6.07
CA PRO A 144 6.94 -15.28 5.85
C PRO A 144 7.59 -14.77 7.13
N LEU A 145 8.68 -15.41 7.56
CA LEU A 145 9.45 -15.02 8.74
C LEU A 145 10.74 -14.27 8.36
N LEU A 146 11.04 -14.23 7.06
CA LEU A 146 12.22 -13.57 6.51
C LEU A 146 11.83 -12.64 5.37
N GLU A 147 12.22 -11.37 5.51
CA GLU A 147 12.09 -10.33 4.49
C GLU A 147 13.35 -10.28 3.63
N LYS A 148 13.19 -10.30 2.31
CA LYS A 148 14.30 -10.22 1.36
C LYS A 148 14.21 -8.93 0.56
N VAL A 149 15.18 -8.06 0.71
CA VAL A 149 15.36 -6.88 -0.13
C VAL A 149 16.69 -6.98 -0.85
N LEU A 150 16.67 -6.74 -2.14
CA LEU A 150 17.88 -6.81 -2.96
C LEU A 150 18.93 -5.81 -2.47
N GLY A 151 20.14 -6.32 -2.18
CA GLY A 151 21.26 -5.53 -1.68
C GLY A 151 21.40 -5.48 -0.15
N ASP A 152 20.46 -6.05 0.62
CA ASP A 152 20.62 -6.19 2.06
C ASP A 152 21.67 -7.25 2.42
N GLY A 153 22.56 -6.93 3.37
CA GLY A 153 23.38 -7.94 4.05
C GLY A 153 22.54 -8.77 5.04
N GLU A 154 23.07 -9.92 5.48
CA GLU A 154 22.35 -10.86 6.36
C GLU A 154 21.78 -10.17 7.61
N GLN A 155 22.57 -9.33 8.28
CA GLN A 155 22.14 -8.63 9.49
C GLN A 155 21.00 -7.63 9.23
N GLN A 156 21.01 -6.94 8.08
CA GLN A 156 19.95 -6.01 7.68
C GLN A 156 18.66 -6.78 7.36
N LYS A 157 18.79 -7.91 6.65
CA LYS A 157 17.69 -8.83 6.36
C LYS A 157 17.00 -9.31 7.65
N ILE A 158 17.77 -9.78 8.64
CA ILE A 158 17.23 -10.23 9.92
C ILE A 158 16.58 -9.09 10.71
N ASN A 159 17.23 -7.92 10.80
CA ASN A 159 16.66 -6.78 11.51
C ASN A 159 15.33 -6.31 10.90
N ARG A 160 15.26 -6.28 9.56
CA ARG A 160 14.03 -5.94 8.83
C ARG A 160 12.94 -6.98 9.08
N SER A 161 13.31 -8.27 9.03
CA SER A 161 12.39 -9.37 9.31
C SER A 161 11.78 -9.27 10.71
N ILE A 162 12.61 -9.03 11.72
CA ILE A 162 12.15 -8.85 13.10
C ILE A 162 11.15 -7.68 13.20
N ALA A 163 11.43 -6.56 12.53
CA ALA A 163 10.56 -5.39 12.54
C ALA A 163 9.19 -5.62 11.86
N GLN A 164 9.07 -6.64 11.00
CA GLN A 164 7.85 -6.96 10.26
C GLN A 164 7.11 -8.21 10.80
N LEU A 165 7.64 -8.90 11.80
CA LEU A 165 7.04 -10.14 12.31
C LEU A 165 5.57 -9.95 12.74
N GLU A 166 5.28 -8.96 13.59
CA GLU A 166 3.93 -8.70 14.05
C GLU A 166 2.97 -8.47 12.89
N PHE A 167 3.40 -7.67 11.91
CA PHE A 167 2.63 -7.41 10.70
C PHE A 167 2.31 -8.71 9.93
N HIS A 168 3.28 -9.60 9.75
CA HIS A 168 3.07 -10.85 9.00
C HIS A 168 2.11 -11.80 9.71
N PHE A 169 2.21 -11.91 11.05
CA PHE A 169 1.26 -12.70 11.83
C PHE A 169 -0.13 -12.09 11.82
N PHE A 170 -0.24 -10.79 12.10
CA PHE A 170 -1.51 -10.07 12.03
C PHE A 170 -2.19 -10.24 10.67
N ASP A 171 -1.44 -10.05 9.59
CA ASP A 171 -1.93 -10.15 8.22
C ASP A 171 -2.49 -11.56 7.90
N ALA A 172 -1.79 -12.59 8.33
CA ALA A 172 -2.24 -13.97 8.15
C ALA A 172 -3.48 -14.27 9.01
N PHE A 173 -3.52 -13.83 10.26
CA PHE A 173 -4.67 -13.99 11.14
C PHE A 173 -5.90 -13.24 10.61
N PHE A 174 -5.73 -12.00 10.19
CA PHE A 174 -6.80 -11.22 9.57
C PHE A 174 -7.39 -11.91 8.34
N LYS A 175 -6.54 -12.43 7.46
CA LYS A 175 -6.98 -13.14 6.24
C LYS A 175 -7.70 -14.45 6.54
N ILE A 176 -7.23 -15.22 7.53
CA ILE A 176 -7.77 -16.55 7.82
C ILE A 176 -9.10 -16.46 8.58
N THR A 177 -9.25 -15.47 9.46
CA THR A 177 -10.46 -15.27 10.27
C THR A 177 -11.59 -14.58 9.53
N GLN A 178 -11.29 -13.96 8.39
CA GLN A 178 -12.28 -13.24 7.61
C GLN A 178 -13.33 -14.19 7.03
N LYS A 179 -14.56 -14.18 7.60
CA LYS A 179 -15.68 -15.03 7.19
C LYS A 179 -16.21 -14.66 5.79
N GLN A 180 -16.32 -13.37 5.48
CA GLN A 180 -16.73 -12.84 4.18
C GLN A 180 -15.87 -11.64 3.81
N LYS A 181 -15.35 -11.65 2.58
CA LYS A 181 -14.58 -10.52 2.06
C LYS A 181 -15.52 -9.43 1.59
N PRO A 182 -15.37 -8.17 2.05
CA PRO A 182 -16.10 -7.06 1.47
C PRO A 182 -15.85 -6.95 -0.03
N THR A 183 -16.88 -6.58 -0.80
CA THR A 183 -16.76 -6.42 -2.25
C THR A 183 -16.42 -4.97 -2.60
N LEU A 184 -15.36 -4.78 -3.39
CA LEU A 184 -14.94 -3.50 -3.95
C LEU A 184 -15.34 -3.43 -5.42
N ALA A 185 -15.92 -2.31 -5.85
CA ALA A 185 -16.17 -2.04 -7.26
C ALA A 185 -14.93 -1.40 -7.92
N VAL A 186 -14.51 -1.94 -9.06
CA VAL A 186 -13.48 -1.34 -9.92
C VAL A 186 -14.16 -0.81 -11.16
N LEU A 187 -14.15 0.52 -11.36
CA LEU A 187 -14.78 1.15 -12.52
C LEU A 187 -14.03 0.74 -13.80
N THR A 188 -14.76 0.21 -14.79
CA THR A 188 -14.23 -0.23 -16.09
C THR A 188 -14.66 0.63 -17.26
N SER A 189 -15.63 1.53 -17.07
CA SER A 189 -16.06 2.51 -18.06
C SER A 189 -15.20 3.79 -18.02
N HIS A 190 -15.48 4.74 -18.89
CA HIS A 190 -14.82 6.06 -18.96
C HIS A 190 -13.33 6.01 -19.33
N GLY A 191 -12.89 4.96 -20.01
CA GLY A 191 -11.49 4.81 -20.43
C GLY A 191 -10.52 4.74 -19.25
N THR A 192 -10.95 4.10 -18.15
CA THR A 192 -10.07 3.80 -16.99
C THR A 192 -8.91 2.90 -17.40
N SER A 193 -7.90 2.79 -16.54
CA SER A 193 -6.71 1.99 -16.81
C SER A 193 -7.07 0.58 -17.27
N GLU A 194 -6.36 0.09 -18.29
CA GLU A 194 -6.50 -1.26 -18.82
C GLU A 194 -6.24 -2.31 -17.73
N ALA A 195 -6.97 -3.43 -17.78
CA ALA A 195 -6.87 -4.48 -16.76
C ALA A 195 -5.42 -4.97 -16.53
N LEU A 196 -4.62 -5.12 -17.59
CA LEU A 196 -3.21 -5.53 -17.46
C LEU A 196 -2.35 -4.50 -16.72
N LYS A 197 -2.66 -3.22 -16.84
CA LYS A 197 -1.89 -2.13 -16.21
C LYS A 197 -2.17 -2.00 -14.71
N ILE A 198 -3.32 -2.48 -14.23
CA ILE A 198 -3.67 -2.46 -12.79
C ILE A 198 -3.69 -3.88 -12.19
N ALA A 199 -3.26 -4.89 -12.95
CA ALA A 199 -3.41 -6.29 -12.57
C ALA A 199 -2.69 -6.62 -11.27
N ASP A 200 -1.48 -6.13 -11.06
CA ASP A 200 -0.73 -6.43 -9.83
C ASP A 200 -1.33 -5.73 -8.61
N PHE A 201 -1.79 -4.49 -8.77
CA PHE A 201 -2.52 -3.80 -7.69
C PHE A 201 -3.80 -4.55 -7.31
N MET A 202 -4.62 -4.94 -8.30
CA MET A 202 -5.85 -5.72 -8.04
C MET A 202 -5.51 -7.08 -7.39
N ARG A 203 -4.48 -7.77 -7.87
CA ARG A 203 -4.00 -9.02 -7.28
C ARG A 203 -3.59 -8.86 -5.82
N SER A 204 -2.96 -7.74 -5.46
CA SER A 204 -2.57 -7.47 -4.08
C SER A 204 -3.75 -7.28 -3.13
N LEU A 205 -4.92 -6.88 -3.63
CA LEU A 205 -6.15 -6.70 -2.86
C LEU A 205 -7.00 -7.97 -2.73
N GLN A 206 -6.89 -8.92 -3.66
CA GLN A 206 -7.70 -10.15 -3.67
C GLN A 206 -7.61 -11.01 -2.39
N PRO A 207 -6.47 -11.08 -1.68
CA PRO A 207 -6.43 -11.78 -0.39
C PRO A 207 -7.40 -11.24 0.65
N TYR A 208 -7.76 -9.96 0.59
CA TYR A 208 -8.56 -9.23 1.57
C TYR A 208 -9.99 -8.92 1.12
N TYR A 209 -10.19 -8.72 -0.18
CA TYR A 209 -11.43 -8.21 -0.76
C TYR A 209 -11.86 -9.04 -1.96
N GLN A 210 -13.17 -9.08 -2.18
CA GLN A 210 -13.73 -9.52 -3.44
C GLN A 210 -13.75 -8.33 -4.41
N LEU A 211 -13.19 -8.48 -5.60
CA LEU A 211 -13.15 -7.43 -6.61
C LEU A 211 -14.23 -7.70 -7.67
N ALA A 212 -15.02 -6.67 -7.99
CA ALA A 212 -16.04 -6.73 -9.02
C ALA A 212 -15.86 -5.57 -10.02
N SER A 213 -15.88 -5.90 -11.31
CA SER A 213 -15.93 -4.89 -12.36
C SER A 213 -17.26 -4.16 -12.33
N PHE A 214 -17.23 -2.83 -12.45
CA PHE A 214 -18.43 -2.00 -12.49
C PHE A 214 -18.40 -1.10 -13.72
N ASP A 215 -19.36 -1.29 -14.62
CA ASP A 215 -19.56 -0.44 -15.80
C ASP A 215 -20.71 0.54 -15.54
N LEU A 216 -20.35 1.81 -15.31
CA LEU A 216 -21.32 2.86 -15.02
C LEU A 216 -22.19 3.19 -16.25
N LYS A 217 -21.64 3.05 -17.46
CA LYS A 217 -22.37 3.33 -18.72
C LYS A 217 -23.39 2.25 -19.06
N ALA A 218 -23.13 0.99 -18.70
CA ALA A 218 -24.04 -0.10 -19.00
C ALA A 218 -25.42 0.06 -18.37
N LEU A 219 -25.55 0.87 -17.33
CA LEU A 219 -26.77 1.13 -16.57
C LEU A 219 -27.26 2.59 -16.70
N GLU A 220 -26.79 3.34 -17.70
CA GLU A 220 -27.08 4.77 -17.89
C GLU A 220 -28.60 5.08 -17.90
N ASN A 221 -29.39 4.21 -18.48
CA ASN A 221 -30.86 4.37 -18.56
C ASN A 221 -31.62 3.90 -17.32
N HIS A 222 -30.93 3.38 -16.30
CA HIS A 222 -31.53 2.84 -15.07
C HIS A 222 -30.88 3.41 -13.82
N PRO A 223 -31.02 4.73 -13.54
CA PRO A 223 -30.28 5.42 -12.47
C PRO A 223 -30.53 4.84 -11.08
N GLU A 224 -31.77 4.45 -10.76
CA GLU A 224 -32.12 3.81 -9.48
C GLU A 224 -31.37 2.49 -9.29
N LYS A 225 -31.43 1.62 -10.30
CA LYS A 225 -30.74 0.32 -10.29
C LYS A 225 -29.21 0.50 -10.20
N THR A 226 -28.68 1.50 -10.88
CA THR A 226 -27.25 1.83 -10.81
C THR A 226 -26.83 2.20 -9.39
N LEU A 227 -27.59 3.08 -8.74
CA LEU A 227 -27.34 3.49 -7.37
C LEU A 227 -27.50 2.32 -6.37
N GLU A 228 -28.54 1.49 -6.55
CA GLU A 228 -28.72 0.27 -5.74
C GLU A 228 -27.53 -0.69 -5.88
N ASN A 229 -27.02 -0.89 -7.10
CA ASN A 229 -25.87 -1.72 -7.33
C ASN A 229 -24.60 -1.11 -6.69
N LEU A 230 -24.39 0.21 -6.80
CA LEU A 230 -23.24 0.87 -6.17
C LEU A 230 -23.24 0.70 -4.65
N LYS A 231 -24.41 0.70 -3.99
CA LYS A 231 -24.52 0.50 -2.54
C LYS A 231 -24.08 -0.88 -2.04
N ARG A 232 -24.01 -1.87 -2.92
CA ARG A 232 -23.53 -3.22 -2.56
C ARG A 232 -22.02 -3.27 -2.36
N PHE A 233 -21.32 -2.25 -2.83
CA PHE A 233 -19.86 -2.18 -2.75
C PHE A 233 -19.44 -1.30 -1.57
N ALA A 234 -18.50 -1.80 -0.80
CA ALA A 234 -17.94 -1.06 0.33
C ALA A 234 -17.06 0.11 -0.13
N LEU A 235 -16.48 0.00 -1.33
CA LEU A 235 -15.61 1.01 -1.94
C LEU A 235 -15.78 1.00 -3.46
N LEU A 236 -15.84 2.19 -4.08
CA LEU A 236 -15.69 2.37 -5.52
C LEU A 236 -14.27 2.87 -5.84
N MET A 237 -13.56 2.13 -6.68
CA MET A 237 -12.21 2.47 -7.16
C MET A 237 -12.28 2.98 -8.61
N VAL A 238 -11.72 4.17 -8.85
CA VAL A 238 -11.65 4.81 -10.16
C VAL A 238 -10.19 5.12 -10.50
N SER A 239 -9.62 4.33 -11.41
CA SER A 239 -8.21 4.45 -11.82
C SER A 239 -8.10 5.05 -13.20
N ASN A 240 -7.49 6.23 -13.31
CA ASN A 240 -7.12 6.93 -14.54
C ASN A 240 -8.26 7.07 -15.57
N PRO A 241 -9.43 7.60 -15.22
CA PRO A 241 -10.49 7.84 -16.19
C PRO A 241 -10.01 8.85 -17.24
N THR A 242 -10.35 8.60 -18.52
CA THR A 242 -9.93 9.46 -19.64
C THR A 242 -11.10 10.12 -20.35
N ALA A 243 -12.32 9.61 -20.21
CA ALA A 243 -13.54 10.17 -20.75
C ALA A 243 -14.36 10.90 -19.68
N ALA A 244 -15.05 11.96 -20.06
CA ALA A 244 -15.89 12.75 -19.16
C ALA A 244 -17.12 11.95 -18.70
N PHE A 245 -17.53 12.19 -17.46
CA PHE A 245 -18.78 11.69 -16.89
C PHE A 245 -19.95 12.55 -17.33
N SER A 246 -21.11 11.96 -17.61
CA SER A 246 -22.35 12.69 -17.83
C SER A 246 -22.88 13.32 -16.52
N GLU A 247 -23.82 14.25 -16.62
CA GLU A 247 -24.43 14.85 -15.41
C GLU A 247 -25.17 13.79 -14.57
N THR A 248 -25.80 12.81 -15.23
CA THR A 248 -26.46 11.69 -14.54
C THR A 248 -25.44 10.82 -13.79
N GLU A 249 -24.37 10.42 -14.42
CA GLU A 249 -23.33 9.60 -13.80
C GLU A 249 -22.65 10.34 -12.64
N LYS A 250 -22.34 11.62 -12.81
CA LYS A 250 -21.83 12.49 -11.75
C LYS A 250 -22.79 12.56 -10.56
N TYR A 251 -24.11 12.68 -10.82
CA TYR A 251 -25.12 12.69 -9.78
C TYR A 251 -25.21 11.34 -9.05
N LEU A 252 -25.11 10.23 -9.74
CA LEU A 252 -25.12 8.89 -9.13
C LEU A 252 -23.88 8.67 -8.25
N LEU A 253 -22.71 9.12 -8.68
CA LEU A 253 -21.47 9.08 -7.89
C LEU A 253 -21.56 9.98 -6.65
N ASP A 254 -22.16 11.18 -6.79
CA ASP A 254 -22.47 12.08 -5.68
C ASP A 254 -23.42 11.40 -4.68
N GLN A 255 -24.52 10.83 -5.15
CA GLN A 255 -25.49 10.15 -4.29
C GLN A 255 -24.95 8.88 -3.63
N HIS A 256 -24.03 8.16 -4.28
CA HIS A 256 -23.29 7.06 -3.65
C HIS A 256 -22.49 7.58 -2.45
N LEU A 257 -21.75 8.69 -2.61
CA LEU A 257 -21.00 9.32 -1.54
C LEU A 257 -21.92 9.85 -0.42
N MET A 258 -23.03 10.52 -0.78
CA MET A 258 -24.02 11.05 0.18
C MET A 258 -24.74 9.95 0.97
N GLN A 259 -24.75 8.72 0.49
CA GLN A 259 -25.35 7.57 1.17
C GLN A 259 -24.32 6.68 1.90
N GLY A 260 -23.12 7.22 2.13
CA GLY A 260 -22.07 6.58 2.92
C GLY A 260 -21.11 5.71 2.10
N GLY A 261 -21.26 5.65 0.76
CA GLY A 261 -20.33 4.93 -0.11
C GLY A 261 -18.97 5.62 -0.15
N LYS A 262 -17.90 4.85 -0.06
CA LYS A 262 -16.52 5.36 -0.08
C LYS A 262 -15.97 5.36 -1.50
N GLN A 263 -15.05 6.29 -1.79
CA GLN A 263 -14.48 6.43 -3.13
C GLN A 263 -12.94 6.58 -3.09
N TRP A 264 -12.28 5.89 -3.99
CA TRP A 264 -10.84 5.97 -4.22
C TRP A 264 -10.58 6.39 -5.68
N TRP A 265 -9.84 7.48 -5.88
CA TRP A 265 -9.60 8.07 -7.18
C TRP A 265 -8.12 8.25 -7.46
N ALA A 266 -7.65 7.79 -8.61
CA ALA A 266 -6.35 8.14 -9.18
C ALA A 266 -6.60 8.82 -10.53
N ILE A 267 -6.25 10.11 -10.69
CA ILE A 267 -6.70 10.96 -11.79
C ILE A 267 -5.53 11.70 -12.42
N ASN A 268 -5.42 11.61 -13.74
CA ASN A 268 -4.59 12.51 -14.52
C ASN A 268 -5.41 13.74 -14.95
N ALA A 269 -5.24 14.88 -14.27
CA ALA A 269 -5.86 16.16 -14.69
C ALA A 269 -5.23 16.72 -15.96
N VAL A 270 -4.08 16.19 -16.37
CA VAL A 270 -3.36 16.51 -17.60
C VAL A 270 -3.16 15.23 -18.41
N ALA A 271 -3.49 15.31 -19.69
CA ALA A 271 -3.23 14.25 -20.65
C ALA A 271 -1.83 14.43 -21.24
N VAL A 272 -1.00 13.40 -21.15
CA VAL A 272 0.30 13.30 -21.83
C VAL A 272 0.27 12.05 -22.70
N ASN A 273 0.54 12.22 -24.00
CA ASN A 273 0.65 11.08 -24.92
C ASN A 273 1.99 10.36 -24.67
N ARG A 274 1.95 9.31 -23.84
CA ARG A 274 3.13 8.53 -23.45
C ARG A 274 3.71 7.74 -24.63
N ASP A 275 2.89 7.32 -25.58
CA ASP A 275 3.38 6.60 -26.77
C ASP A 275 4.17 7.54 -27.68
N SER A 276 3.69 8.77 -27.91
CA SER A 276 4.50 9.79 -28.61
C SER A 276 5.80 10.06 -27.88
N LEU A 277 5.75 10.18 -26.56
CA LEU A 277 6.90 10.54 -25.74
C LEU A 277 7.96 9.41 -25.71
N PHE A 278 7.55 8.16 -25.47
CA PHE A 278 8.48 7.06 -25.21
C PHE A 278 8.74 6.15 -26.41
N ASN A 279 7.80 6.05 -27.37
CA ASN A 279 7.84 5.04 -28.43
C ASN A 279 8.00 5.63 -29.85
N SER A 280 7.89 6.97 -30.03
CA SER A 280 7.96 7.54 -31.39
C SER A 280 8.79 8.83 -31.47
N SER A 281 8.18 10.00 -31.22
CA SER A 281 8.84 11.29 -31.50
C SER A 281 9.79 11.78 -30.39
N GLY A 282 9.81 11.14 -29.24
CA GLY A 282 10.52 11.62 -28.06
C GLY A 282 9.93 12.91 -27.46
N SER A 283 8.74 13.32 -27.92
CA SER A 283 8.07 14.53 -27.47
C SER A 283 6.55 14.35 -27.42
N ALA A 284 5.90 15.12 -26.57
CA ALA A 284 4.45 15.17 -26.42
C ALA A 284 4.01 16.57 -26.01
N VAL A 285 2.73 16.89 -26.20
CA VAL A 285 2.12 18.08 -25.60
C VAL A 285 1.25 17.65 -24.44
N ALA A 286 1.53 18.23 -23.29
CA ALA A 286 0.68 18.09 -22.10
C ALA A 286 -0.55 19.00 -22.22
N VAL A 287 -1.75 18.46 -22.13
CA VAL A 287 -3.01 19.21 -22.30
C VAL A 287 -3.93 18.92 -21.11
N GLY A 288 -4.52 19.97 -20.55
CA GLY A 288 -5.49 19.82 -19.47
C GLY A 288 -6.68 18.94 -19.88
N ARG A 289 -7.03 17.98 -19.03
CA ARG A 289 -8.17 17.08 -19.22
C ARG A 289 -9.36 17.57 -18.41
N SER A 290 -10.56 17.45 -18.96
CA SER A 290 -11.81 17.66 -18.21
C SER A 290 -12.58 16.35 -18.13
N LEU A 291 -12.92 15.97 -16.89
CA LEU A 291 -13.71 14.78 -16.62
C LEU A 291 -15.17 15.12 -16.29
N ASN A 292 -15.54 16.41 -16.31
CA ASN A 292 -16.83 16.93 -15.86
C ASN A 292 -17.11 16.65 -14.35
N MET A 293 -16.06 16.36 -13.56
CA MET A 293 -16.16 16.17 -12.11
C MET A 293 -15.69 17.39 -11.31
N GLU A 294 -15.14 18.39 -11.96
CA GLU A 294 -14.47 19.54 -11.35
C GLU A 294 -15.37 20.29 -10.37
N ASN A 295 -16.66 20.49 -10.74
CA ASN A 295 -17.64 21.16 -9.87
C ASN A 295 -17.99 20.32 -8.62
N ALA A 296 -18.05 18.99 -8.76
CA ALA A 296 -18.29 18.10 -7.64
C ALA A 296 -17.07 18.12 -6.68
N PHE A 297 -15.87 17.97 -7.20
CA PHE A 297 -14.65 18.03 -6.41
C PHE A 297 -14.46 19.37 -5.70
N PHE A 298 -14.78 20.48 -6.39
CA PHE A 298 -14.80 21.80 -5.78
C PHE A 298 -15.75 21.87 -4.58
N LYS A 299 -16.96 21.34 -4.72
CA LYS A 299 -17.93 21.27 -3.63
C LYS A 299 -17.47 20.39 -2.47
N TYR A 300 -16.76 19.29 -2.75
CA TYR A 300 -16.15 18.43 -1.74
C TYR A 300 -14.90 19.03 -1.09
N GLY A 301 -14.44 20.20 -1.55
CA GLY A 301 -13.41 21.00 -0.89
C GLY A 301 -11.98 20.74 -1.41
N PHE A 302 -11.84 20.35 -2.68
CA PHE A 302 -10.55 20.30 -3.36
C PHE A 302 -10.66 20.61 -4.85
N ARG A 303 -9.55 20.95 -5.46
CA ARG A 303 -9.41 21.16 -6.90
C ARG A 303 -8.15 20.48 -7.40
N LEU A 304 -8.27 19.69 -8.47
CA LEU A 304 -7.15 19.21 -9.25
C LEU A 304 -6.77 20.30 -10.28
N GLN A 305 -5.54 20.78 -10.20
CA GLN A 305 -5.04 21.79 -11.13
C GLN A 305 -4.68 21.16 -12.49
N LYS A 306 -4.86 21.91 -13.57
CA LYS A 306 -4.47 21.48 -14.91
C LYS A 306 -3.01 21.88 -15.19
N ASN A 307 -2.12 21.43 -14.32
CA ASN A 307 -0.68 21.64 -14.39
C ASN A 307 0.06 20.29 -14.23
N LEU A 308 1.35 20.29 -14.50
CA LEU A 308 2.24 19.19 -14.16
C LEU A 308 3.21 19.64 -13.08
N VAL A 309 3.39 18.79 -12.06
CA VAL A 309 4.38 19.02 -11.01
C VAL A 309 5.65 18.26 -11.36
N LYS A 310 6.75 19.00 -11.46
CA LYS A 310 8.13 18.50 -11.56
C LYS A 310 8.78 18.56 -10.19
N ASP A 311 9.68 17.61 -9.89
CA ASP A 311 10.40 17.56 -8.62
C ASP A 311 11.86 17.20 -8.88
N MET A 312 12.78 17.80 -8.14
CA MET A 312 14.20 17.43 -8.21
C MET A 312 14.45 16.03 -7.66
N TYR A 313 13.65 15.59 -6.67
CA TYR A 313 13.64 14.20 -6.22
C TYR A 313 12.75 13.36 -7.13
N CYS A 314 13.36 12.74 -8.13
CA CYS A 314 12.65 12.05 -9.20
C CYS A 314 13.29 10.72 -9.57
N ALA A 315 12.48 9.84 -10.13
CA ALA A 315 12.95 8.61 -10.74
C ALA A 315 13.64 8.92 -12.09
N PRO A 316 14.62 8.11 -12.51
CA PRO A 316 15.24 8.26 -13.79
C PRO A 316 14.37 7.69 -14.93
N VAL A 317 14.63 8.16 -16.14
CA VAL A 317 14.29 7.47 -17.38
C VAL A 317 15.56 6.98 -18.06
N VAL A 318 15.50 5.83 -18.72
CA VAL A 318 16.63 5.27 -19.44
C VAL A 318 16.57 5.71 -20.90
N LEU A 319 17.59 6.40 -21.34
CA LEU A 319 17.71 6.89 -22.72
C LEU A 319 18.94 6.26 -23.39
N ALA A 320 18.80 6.03 -24.71
CA ALA A 320 19.94 5.63 -25.54
C ALA A 320 20.85 6.86 -25.74
N SER A 321 22.14 6.72 -25.43
CA SER A 321 23.18 7.73 -25.62
C SER A 321 24.28 7.15 -26.49
N GLY A 322 24.82 7.96 -27.42
CA GLY A 322 25.86 7.55 -28.36
C GLY A 322 25.37 7.38 -29.81
N SER A 323 26.24 6.86 -30.68
CA SER A 323 25.90 6.57 -32.08
C SER A 323 25.10 5.27 -32.21
N GLN A 324 24.34 5.09 -33.31
CA GLN A 324 23.52 3.87 -33.53
C GLN A 324 24.29 2.55 -33.39
N SER A 325 25.59 2.55 -33.63
CA SER A 325 26.44 1.36 -33.51
C SER A 325 27.02 1.12 -32.12
N GLU A 326 26.96 2.13 -31.21
CA GLU A 326 27.53 2.10 -29.87
C GLU A 326 26.57 2.72 -28.84
N ALA A 327 25.27 2.52 -29.02
CA ALA A 327 24.29 3.05 -28.11
C ALA A 327 24.41 2.43 -26.69
N GLN A 328 24.65 3.26 -25.70
CA GLN A 328 24.59 2.91 -24.28
C GLN A 328 23.26 3.40 -23.71
N TYR A 329 22.62 2.56 -22.89
CA TYR A 329 21.41 2.90 -22.20
C TYR A 329 21.76 3.45 -20.81
N LEU A 330 21.59 4.76 -20.63
CA LEU A 330 21.96 5.46 -19.40
C LEU A 330 20.72 6.01 -18.68
N PRO A 331 20.68 5.93 -17.34
CA PRO A 331 19.61 6.53 -16.54
C PRO A 331 19.84 8.04 -16.39
N TYR A 332 18.82 8.83 -16.69
CA TYR A 332 18.80 10.28 -16.51
C TYR A 332 17.66 10.69 -15.58
N PRO A 333 17.88 11.63 -14.62
CA PRO A 333 16.82 12.16 -13.78
C PRO A 333 15.64 12.69 -14.61
N TRP A 334 14.41 12.30 -14.27
CA TRP A 334 13.22 12.73 -14.98
C TRP A 334 12.25 13.45 -14.06
N PRO A 335 12.31 14.80 -13.94
CA PRO A 335 11.52 15.57 -12.97
C PRO A 335 10.00 15.38 -13.04
N TYR A 336 9.46 14.92 -14.15
CA TYR A 336 8.04 14.56 -14.29
C TYR A 336 7.66 13.25 -13.60
N TYR A 337 8.63 12.55 -12.96
CA TYR A 337 8.45 11.33 -12.20
C TYR A 337 8.87 11.53 -10.74
N PRO A 338 8.17 12.40 -9.98
CA PRO A 338 8.48 12.61 -8.58
C PRO A 338 8.54 11.33 -7.77
N LEU A 339 9.52 11.25 -6.88
CA LEU A 339 9.65 10.24 -5.83
C LEU A 339 9.32 10.89 -4.50
N VAL A 340 8.21 10.49 -3.92
CA VAL A 340 7.68 11.12 -2.70
C VAL A 340 7.57 10.10 -1.57
N LYS A 341 7.75 10.58 -0.33
CA LYS A 341 7.52 9.75 0.84
C LYS A 341 6.10 9.98 1.38
N PRO A 342 5.40 8.92 1.81
CA PRO A 342 4.17 9.07 2.57
C PRO A 342 4.38 9.95 3.81
N ILE A 343 3.42 10.83 4.09
CA ILE A 343 3.52 11.82 5.18
C ILE A 343 2.99 11.23 6.48
N GLN A 344 1.92 10.45 6.41
CA GLN A 344 1.22 9.91 7.58
C GLN A 344 1.90 8.62 8.05
N LYS A 345 2.74 8.74 9.08
CA LYS A 345 3.49 7.61 9.64
C LYS A 345 2.60 6.55 10.28
N GLU A 346 1.49 6.97 10.86
CA GLU A 346 0.49 6.12 11.49
C GLU A 346 -0.17 5.18 10.45
N LEU A 347 -0.31 5.64 9.21
CA LEU A 347 -0.90 4.86 8.11
C LEU A 347 0.11 3.99 7.36
N PHE A 348 1.36 4.46 7.23
CA PHE A 348 2.33 3.88 6.30
C PHE A 348 3.60 3.34 6.99
N GLY A 349 3.70 3.52 8.30
CA GLY A 349 4.86 3.13 9.10
C GLY A 349 6.07 4.06 8.94
N ASN A 350 7.00 3.96 9.89
CA ASN A 350 8.20 4.80 9.93
C ASN A 350 9.21 4.50 8.80
N GLN A 351 9.13 3.32 8.19
CA GLN A 351 10.06 2.85 7.16
C GLN A 351 9.45 2.89 5.76
N ALA A 352 8.38 3.66 5.56
CA ALA A 352 7.76 3.82 4.25
C ALA A 352 8.78 4.25 3.19
N GLY A 353 8.81 3.51 2.09
CA GLY A 353 9.68 3.76 0.94
C GLY A 353 9.19 4.92 0.06
N ASN A 354 9.95 5.22 -0.98
CA ASN A 354 9.56 6.22 -1.96
C ASN A 354 8.44 5.69 -2.87
N VAL A 355 7.40 6.49 -3.05
CA VAL A 355 6.30 6.25 -4.00
C VAL A 355 6.59 7.00 -5.29
N LEU A 356 6.54 6.31 -6.42
CA LEU A 356 6.68 6.90 -7.75
C LEU A 356 5.34 7.46 -8.21
N ILE A 357 5.32 8.74 -8.61
CA ILE A 357 4.12 9.42 -9.12
C ILE A 357 4.40 10.00 -10.51
N PRO A 358 4.08 9.28 -11.58
CA PRO A 358 4.31 9.77 -12.94
C PRO A 358 3.33 10.89 -13.33
N PHE A 359 3.85 12.00 -13.83
CA PHE A 359 3.08 13.15 -14.36
C PHE A 359 1.98 13.65 -13.43
N PRO A 360 2.25 13.91 -12.15
CA PRO A 360 1.22 14.37 -11.23
C PRO A 360 0.84 15.82 -11.50
N SER A 361 -0.41 16.15 -11.10
CA SER A 361 -0.90 17.53 -11.00
C SER A 361 -0.93 17.95 -9.54
N SER A 362 -0.97 19.25 -9.24
CA SER A 362 -1.17 19.69 -7.87
C SER A 362 -2.65 19.64 -7.47
N ILE A 363 -2.89 19.42 -6.17
CA ILE A 363 -4.22 19.48 -5.55
C ILE A 363 -4.27 20.72 -4.66
N ASP A 364 -5.26 21.58 -4.87
CA ASP A 364 -5.58 22.65 -3.93
C ASP A 364 -6.67 22.19 -2.98
N THR A 365 -6.56 22.51 -1.70
CA THR A 365 -7.62 22.33 -0.72
C THR A 365 -8.42 23.60 -0.55
N LEU A 366 -9.74 23.45 -0.39
CA LEU A 366 -10.68 24.53 -0.21
C LEU A 366 -11.29 24.42 1.20
N LYS A 367 -11.55 25.56 1.82
CA LYS A 367 -12.13 25.60 3.17
C LYS A 367 -13.56 25.07 3.18
N ASN A 368 -13.82 24.02 3.91
CA ASN A 368 -15.15 23.48 4.24
C ASN A 368 -15.09 22.70 5.56
N THR A 369 -16.11 21.93 5.89
CA THR A 369 -16.24 21.18 7.16
C THR A 369 -15.57 19.80 7.16
N LEU A 370 -15.03 19.36 6.01
CA LEU A 370 -14.37 18.06 5.92
C LEU A 370 -12.96 18.12 6.48
N ASP A 371 -12.57 17.07 7.16
CA ASP A 371 -11.18 16.83 7.51
C ASP A 371 -10.37 16.47 6.26
N LYS A 372 -9.19 17.02 6.15
CA LYS A 372 -8.30 16.86 5.00
C LYS A 372 -6.91 16.44 5.45
N THR A 373 -6.57 15.21 5.14
CA THR A 373 -5.27 14.64 5.48
C THR A 373 -4.42 14.51 4.22
N ILE A 374 -3.28 15.18 4.20
CA ILE A 374 -2.32 15.06 3.09
C ILE A 374 -1.58 13.73 3.24
N LEU A 375 -1.71 12.86 2.25
CA LEU A 375 -1.07 11.54 2.23
C LEU A 375 0.34 11.59 1.65
N ILE A 376 0.49 12.30 0.54
CA ILE A 376 1.76 12.50 -0.18
C ILE A 376 1.81 13.89 -0.78
N GLY A 377 3.02 14.45 -0.84
CA GLY A 377 3.32 15.74 -1.45
C GLY A 377 4.68 15.73 -2.14
N SER A 378 4.90 16.67 -3.05
CA SER A 378 6.23 16.90 -3.63
C SER A 378 7.22 17.39 -2.56
N SER A 379 8.50 17.41 -2.91
CA SER A 379 9.50 18.09 -2.07
C SER A 379 9.35 19.61 -2.10
N ASP A 380 10.17 20.29 -1.31
CA ASP A 380 10.29 21.78 -1.35
C ASP A 380 11.09 22.28 -2.56
N PHE A 381 11.57 21.34 -3.40
CA PHE A 381 12.28 21.62 -4.64
C PHE A 381 11.42 21.17 -5.83
N SER A 382 10.23 21.73 -5.92
CA SER A 382 9.27 21.43 -6.99
C SER A 382 9.03 22.60 -7.92
N GLN A 383 8.44 22.32 -9.08
CA GLN A 383 8.03 23.28 -10.07
C GLN A 383 6.68 22.87 -10.67
N SER A 384 5.75 23.81 -10.81
CA SER A 384 4.50 23.59 -11.55
C SER A 384 4.57 24.14 -12.96
N ILE A 385 4.24 23.32 -13.95
CA ILE A 385 4.16 23.69 -15.35
C ILE A 385 2.69 23.78 -15.76
N GLN A 386 2.26 24.97 -16.15
CA GLN A 386 0.88 25.18 -16.64
C GLN A 386 0.70 24.53 -18.01
N THR A 387 -0.50 24.02 -18.29
CA THR A 387 -0.83 23.42 -19.58
C THR A 387 -1.67 24.37 -20.44
N PRO A 388 -1.55 24.31 -21.78
CA PRO A 388 -0.75 23.35 -22.56
C PRO A 388 0.77 23.61 -22.50
N ALA A 389 1.58 22.53 -22.43
CA ALA A 389 3.03 22.63 -22.41
C ALA A 389 3.70 21.52 -23.22
N PRO A 390 4.78 21.81 -23.98
CA PRO A 390 5.57 20.76 -24.60
C PRO A 390 6.38 19.99 -23.54
N ILE A 391 6.56 18.70 -23.76
CA ILE A 391 7.43 17.82 -22.97
C ILE A 391 8.30 17.04 -23.94
N ALA A 392 9.60 16.97 -23.69
CA ALA A 392 10.52 16.23 -24.54
C ALA A 392 11.51 15.40 -23.72
N LEU A 393 11.74 14.14 -24.11
CA LEU A 393 12.68 13.24 -23.42
C LEU A 393 14.11 13.80 -23.37
N LYS A 394 14.50 14.61 -24.36
CA LYS A 394 15.81 15.28 -24.36
C LYS A 394 16.03 16.16 -23.12
N GLU A 395 14.95 16.68 -22.48
CA GLU A 395 15.06 17.47 -21.26
C GLU A 395 15.71 16.66 -20.12
N ALA A 396 15.60 15.33 -20.11
CA ALA A 396 16.20 14.49 -19.10
C ALA A 396 17.75 14.53 -19.13
N SER A 397 18.34 14.70 -20.31
CA SER A 397 19.79 14.82 -20.49
C SER A 397 20.33 16.26 -20.27
N GLU A 398 19.44 17.24 -20.15
CA GLU A 398 19.81 18.61 -19.88
C GLU A 398 20.11 18.84 -18.39
N LYS A 399 21.07 19.70 -18.09
CA LYS A 399 21.38 20.04 -16.68
C LYS A 399 20.21 20.76 -16.06
N LEU A 400 19.64 20.19 -15.01
CA LEU A 400 18.57 20.82 -14.25
C LEU A 400 19.05 22.16 -13.66
N ASN A 401 18.24 23.20 -13.81
CA ASN A 401 18.46 24.48 -13.16
C ASN A 401 17.68 24.50 -11.82
N PRO A 402 18.36 24.40 -10.65
CA PRO A 402 17.68 24.35 -9.35
C PRO A 402 16.84 25.59 -9.06
N SER A 403 17.18 26.74 -9.63
CA SER A 403 16.42 27.99 -9.39
C SER A 403 15.00 27.99 -9.96
N LEU A 404 14.67 27.04 -10.84
CA LEU A 404 13.31 26.85 -11.36
C LEU A 404 12.43 25.99 -10.46
N PHE A 405 13.04 25.30 -9.48
CA PHE A 405 12.38 24.42 -8.52
C PHE A 405 12.25 25.12 -7.16
N ASP A 406 11.58 26.25 -7.17
CA ASP A 406 11.45 27.16 -6.04
C ASP A 406 10.10 27.07 -5.30
N GLN A 407 9.22 26.21 -5.78
CA GLN A 407 7.92 25.98 -5.17
C GLN A 407 8.04 25.00 -4.00
N LYS A 408 7.34 25.34 -2.92
CA LYS A 408 7.22 24.43 -1.77
C LYS A 408 6.39 23.21 -2.10
N SER A 409 6.34 22.28 -1.17
CA SER A 409 5.60 21.02 -1.30
C SER A 409 4.18 21.21 -1.87
N GLN A 410 3.89 20.55 -2.98
CA GLN A 410 2.60 20.50 -3.64
C GLN A 410 1.85 19.25 -3.20
N ILE A 411 0.57 19.34 -2.87
CA ILE A 411 -0.25 18.18 -2.50
C ILE A 411 -0.46 17.31 -3.75
N LEU A 412 -0.15 16.01 -3.65
CA LEU A 412 -0.29 15.03 -4.73
C LEU A 412 -1.24 13.89 -4.38
N GLY A 413 -1.55 13.72 -3.10
CA GLY A 413 -2.54 12.76 -2.60
C GLY A 413 -3.23 13.28 -1.35
N LEU A 414 -4.54 13.15 -1.32
CA LEU A 414 -5.41 13.73 -0.30
C LEU A 414 -6.48 12.72 0.15
N LEU A 415 -6.70 12.62 1.46
CA LEU A 415 -7.84 11.98 2.06
C LEU A 415 -8.81 13.05 2.57
N LEU A 416 -10.09 12.89 2.27
CA LEU A 416 -11.20 13.72 2.75
C LEU A 416 -12.13 12.82 3.57
N GLU A 417 -12.47 13.27 4.78
CA GLU A 417 -13.31 12.52 5.71
C GLU A 417 -14.33 13.44 6.37
N GLY A 418 -15.51 12.90 6.67
CA GLY A 418 -16.52 13.62 7.41
C GLY A 418 -17.85 13.70 6.69
N LYS A 419 -18.60 14.76 7.02
CA LYS A 419 -19.93 15.00 6.45
C LYS A 419 -19.82 15.79 5.16
N PHE A 420 -19.94 15.08 4.04
CA PHE A 420 -19.98 15.69 2.70
C PHE A 420 -21.32 16.38 2.43
N ASP A 421 -21.28 17.49 1.69
CA ASP A 421 -22.42 18.15 1.08
C ASP A 421 -22.54 17.75 -0.39
N SER A 422 -23.75 17.40 -0.84
CA SER A 422 -24.01 17.06 -2.24
C SER A 422 -23.64 18.21 -3.18
N ALA A 423 -22.97 17.86 -4.28
CA ALA A 423 -22.66 18.80 -5.36
C ALA A 423 -23.94 19.28 -6.10
N PHE A 424 -25.06 18.62 -5.85
CA PHE A 424 -26.37 18.94 -6.44
C PHE A 424 -27.31 19.64 -5.47
N ASN A 425 -26.83 20.07 -4.30
CA ASN A 425 -27.62 20.93 -3.41
C ASN A 425 -27.96 22.24 -4.13
N ASN A 426 -29.21 22.62 -4.11
CA ASN A 426 -29.77 23.80 -4.79
C ASN A 426 -29.66 23.75 -6.33
N ARG A 427 -29.59 22.56 -6.90
CA ARG A 427 -29.64 22.34 -8.36
C ARG A 427 -30.78 21.39 -8.70
N ILE A 428 -31.31 21.52 -9.92
CA ILE A 428 -32.24 20.52 -10.46
C ILE A 428 -31.43 19.26 -10.77
N PRO A 429 -31.73 18.11 -10.14
CA PRO A 429 -31.01 16.88 -10.43
C PRO A 429 -31.31 16.41 -11.87
N PRO A 430 -30.33 15.82 -12.57
CA PRO A 430 -30.50 15.38 -13.95
C PRO A 430 -31.50 14.23 -14.09
N VAL A 431 -31.71 13.46 -13.01
CA VAL A 431 -32.68 12.36 -12.92
C VAL A 431 -33.37 12.37 -11.57
N LYS A 432 -34.61 11.86 -11.52
CA LYS A 432 -35.34 11.67 -10.26
C LYS A 432 -34.86 10.37 -9.62
N LEU A 433 -34.57 10.43 -8.33
CA LEU A 433 -34.32 9.28 -7.47
C LEU A 433 -35.35 9.27 -6.34
N GLU A 434 -35.86 8.09 -5.99
CA GLU A 434 -36.82 7.93 -4.88
C GLU A 434 -36.19 8.37 -3.55
N LYS A 435 -34.92 7.97 -3.34
CA LYS A 435 -34.14 8.34 -2.15
C LYS A 435 -32.95 9.19 -2.57
N LYS A 436 -32.98 10.48 -2.25
CA LYS A 436 -31.84 11.38 -2.41
C LYS A 436 -31.35 11.88 -1.06
N SER A 437 -30.05 12.03 -0.92
CA SER A 437 -29.41 12.62 0.26
C SER A 437 -28.73 13.93 -0.13
N THR A 438 -28.86 14.93 0.72
CA THR A 438 -28.19 16.24 0.54
C THR A 438 -26.85 16.29 1.25
N THR A 439 -26.65 15.42 2.24
CA THR A 439 -25.40 15.28 2.99
C THR A 439 -25.17 13.80 3.31
N GLY A 440 -23.91 13.42 3.52
CA GLY A 440 -23.57 12.06 3.93
C GLY A 440 -22.22 11.95 4.63
N GLN A 441 -22.14 11.13 5.66
CA GLN A 441 -20.87 10.78 6.30
C GLN A 441 -20.12 9.78 5.41
N SER A 442 -18.94 10.13 4.96
CA SER A 442 -18.16 9.27 4.04
C SER A 442 -16.67 9.60 4.06
N GLN A 443 -15.92 8.89 3.21
CA GLN A 443 -14.49 9.06 2.98
C GLN A 443 -14.19 9.03 1.47
N MET A 444 -13.27 9.89 1.04
CA MET A 444 -12.78 9.93 -0.34
C MET A 444 -11.25 10.09 -0.35
N MET A 445 -10.55 9.23 -1.07
CA MET A 445 -9.13 9.42 -1.38
C MET A 445 -8.94 9.84 -2.83
N VAL A 446 -8.01 10.78 -3.05
CA VAL A 446 -7.71 11.31 -4.38
C VAL A 446 -6.20 11.39 -4.56
N PHE A 447 -5.71 10.83 -5.65
CA PHE A 447 -4.33 10.94 -6.13
C PHE A 447 -4.31 11.67 -7.47
N SER A 448 -3.38 12.61 -7.61
CA SER A 448 -3.29 13.48 -8.79
C SER A 448 -2.53 12.88 -9.97
N SER A 449 -2.30 11.56 -9.94
CA SER A 449 -1.75 10.79 -11.05
C SER A 449 -2.52 9.47 -11.18
N GLY A 450 -3.09 9.22 -12.36
CA GLY A 450 -3.71 7.93 -12.65
C GLY A 450 -2.69 6.80 -12.76
N ALA A 451 -1.48 7.14 -13.18
CA ALA A 451 -0.40 6.17 -13.36
C ALA A 451 0.23 5.65 -12.05
N ILE A 452 -0.12 6.23 -10.90
CA ILE A 452 0.35 5.75 -9.57
C ILE A 452 -0.03 4.29 -9.32
N ALA A 453 -1.19 3.86 -9.87
CA ALA A 453 -1.73 2.51 -9.73
C ALA A 453 -1.40 1.59 -10.91
N GLU A 454 -0.66 2.07 -11.91
CA GLU A 454 -0.33 1.31 -13.11
C GLU A 454 1.00 0.59 -12.97
N ASN A 455 0.99 -0.73 -13.09
CA ASN A 455 2.20 -1.53 -13.24
C ASN A 455 2.71 -1.50 -14.69
N GLN A 456 4.00 -1.73 -14.87
CA GLN A 456 4.56 -1.98 -16.20
C GLN A 456 4.12 -3.35 -16.71
N VAL A 457 4.14 -3.51 -18.03
CA VAL A 457 3.83 -4.78 -18.71
C VAL A 457 5.05 -5.19 -19.54
N ASP A 458 5.44 -6.46 -19.44
CA ASP A 458 6.50 -7.02 -20.24
C ASP A 458 6.01 -8.29 -20.95
N LYS A 459 6.10 -8.29 -22.29
CA LYS A 459 5.67 -9.42 -23.14
C LYS A 459 4.26 -9.94 -22.79
N GLY A 460 3.33 -9.02 -22.49
CA GLY A 460 1.95 -9.34 -22.13
C GLY A 460 1.74 -9.74 -20.66
N ASN A 461 2.78 -9.79 -19.84
CA ASN A 461 2.69 -10.10 -18.43
C ASN A 461 2.77 -8.83 -17.58
N PRO A 462 1.85 -8.64 -16.62
CA PRO A 462 1.95 -7.54 -15.68
C PRO A 462 3.14 -7.77 -14.73
N LEU A 463 3.99 -6.77 -14.61
CA LEU A 463 5.07 -6.74 -13.64
C LEU A 463 4.55 -6.28 -12.28
N GLU A 464 5.36 -6.40 -11.26
CA GLU A 464 5.02 -5.92 -9.92
C GLU A 464 4.81 -4.40 -9.91
N LEU A 465 3.76 -3.93 -9.24
CA LEU A 465 3.49 -2.50 -9.11
C LEU A 465 4.61 -1.83 -8.30
N GLY A 466 5.19 -0.78 -8.89
CA GLY A 466 6.36 -0.09 -8.35
C GLY A 466 7.69 -0.63 -8.87
N TYR A 467 7.71 -1.75 -9.60
CA TYR A 467 8.92 -2.21 -10.25
C TYR A 467 9.15 -1.49 -11.58
N ASP A 468 10.34 -0.92 -11.75
CA ASP A 468 10.80 -0.34 -13.01
C ASP A 468 11.83 -1.26 -13.68
N LYS A 469 11.41 -1.91 -14.77
CA LYS A 469 12.22 -2.89 -15.50
C LYS A 469 13.47 -2.31 -16.18
N TRP A 470 13.50 -1.00 -16.42
CA TRP A 470 14.62 -0.35 -17.10
C TRP A 470 15.77 -0.02 -16.16
N THR A 471 15.44 0.31 -14.91
CA THR A 471 16.41 0.66 -13.87
C THR A 471 16.59 -0.42 -12.83
N ASN A 472 15.75 -1.47 -12.88
CA ASN A 472 15.67 -2.54 -11.88
C ASN A 472 15.40 -2.02 -10.46
N ASN A 473 14.70 -0.87 -10.35
CA ASN A 473 14.34 -0.28 -9.09
C ASN A 473 12.95 -0.74 -8.63
N PHE A 474 12.77 -0.84 -7.31
CA PHE A 474 11.48 -1.08 -6.68
C PHE A 474 11.05 0.15 -5.88
N TYR A 475 9.83 0.61 -6.13
CA TYR A 475 9.19 1.71 -5.42
C TYR A 475 8.06 1.20 -4.52
N PHE A 476 7.71 1.96 -3.51
CA PHE A 476 6.75 1.57 -2.48
C PHE A 476 5.27 1.62 -2.92
N ASN A 477 4.99 1.80 -4.20
CA ASN A 477 3.63 2.01 -4.75
C ASN A 477 2.64 0.93 -4.34
N LYS A 478 3.01 -0.36 -4.45
CA LYS A 478 2.14 -1.49 -4.16
C LYS A 478 1.64 -1.46 -2.71
N VAL A 479 2.58 -1.40 -1.78
CA VAL A 479 2.28 -1.39 -0.34
C VAL A 479 1.52 -0.12 0.04
N PHE A 480 1.96 1.05 -0.45
CA PHE A 480 1.29 2.33 -0.22
C PHE A 480 -0.18 2.30 -0.65
N LEU A 481 -0.47 1.89 -1.88
CA LEU A 481 -1.84 1.89 -2.39
C LEU A 481 -2.71 0.83 -1.70
N GLN A 482 -2.14 -0.33 -1.38
CA GLN A 482 -2.83 -1.35 -0.61
C GLN A 482 -3.26 -0.82 0.75
N GLN A 483 -2.37 -0.13 1.49
CA GLN A 483 -2.68 0.49 2.78
C GLN A 483 -3.74 1.59 2.66
N THR A 484 -3.76 2.37 1.57
CA THR A 484 -4.83 3.36 1.33
C THR A 484 -6.21 2.72 1.22
N VAL A 485 -6.30 1.56 0.56
CA VAL A 485 -7.55 0.80 0.47
C VAL A 485 -7.92 0.22 1.84
N HIS A 486 -6.97 -0.35 2.57
CA HIS A 486 -7.20 -0.86 3.92
C HIS A 486 -7.73 0.22 4.86
N HIS A 487 -7.15 1.42 4.81
CA HIS A 487 -7.63 2.55 5.61
C HIS A 487 -9.09 2.90 5.30
N LEU A 488 -9.45 3.06 4.03
CA LEU A 488 -10.83 3.31 3.63
C LEU A 488 -11.80 2.20 4.06
N MET A 489 -11.31 0.96 4.13
CA MET A 489 -12.13 -0.17 4.56
C MET A 489 -12.25 -0.30 6.08
N GLY A 490 -11.55 0.53 6.86
CA GLY A 490 -11.47 0.45 8.32
C GLY A 490 -10.54 -0.67 8.81
N ASN A 491 -9.77 -1.27 7.90
CA ASN A 491 -8.80 -2.32 8.19
C ASN A 491 -7.41 -1.68 8.32
N GLN A 492 -7.21 -0.81 9.31
CA GLN A 492 -5.88 -0.27 9.60
C GLN A 492 -5.00 -1.40 10.15
N LYS A 493 -3.87 -1.57 9.54
CA LYS A 493 -2.86 -2.57 9.97
C LYS A 493 -1.71 -1.90 10.70
#